data_14d6f2cf7acf69b97a1c277fa3a9e8d5
#
_entry.id   14d6f2cf7acf69b97a1c277fa3a9e8d5
#
_cell.length_a   1.000
_cell.length_b   1.000
_cell.length_c   1.000
_cell.angle_alpha   90.00
_cell.angle_beta   90.00
_cell.angle_gamma   90.00
#
_symmetry.space_group_name_H-M   'P 1'
#
loop_
_entity.id
_entity.type
_entity.pdbx_description
1 polymer ?
#
loop_
_entity_poly.entity_id
_entity_poly.type
_entity_poly.pdbx_seq_one_letter_code
_entity_poly.pdbx_strand_id
1 'polypeptide(L)'
;MIYIYKMNYSKMLAAHKATNADCTIAVLEVPMDQASRFGILNTNPDGTIYEFEEKPKKPKSNKASMGIYIFKADVLKKYLTEDDSDESSSNDFGKNIIPKMLGDGKKMCAYLFEGYWKDVGTIKSLWEANMDLLGDNPAFDLYDRSWRIFYRHSAEPPQKLYAGSVVENSMVTEGCKIHGTVKDSVLSEGVIVEAGATVINSVVMRGAHICSGATVEYSIIDQNSVIGEGAHIGACNGSDGITVIAEELNIKPNAVIGRGEMIDDANAGDYIN
;
A
#
# COMPACT_ATOMS: atom_id res chain seq x y z
N MET A 1 -0.94 -5.06 -8.89
CA MET A 1 -0.17 -4.03 -8.15
C MET A 1 -1.14 -3.05 -7.51
N ILE A 2 -0.91 -2.66 -6.28
CA ILE A 2 -1.74 -1.70 -5.52
C ILE A 2 -0.83 -0.54 -5.13
N TYR A 3 -1.26 0.70 -5.45
CA TYR A 3 -0.48 1.90 -5.21
C TYR A 3 -1.26 2.90 -4.36
N ILE A 4 -0.57 3.57 -3.45
CA ILE A 4 -1.08 4.71 -2.68
C ILE A 4 -0.42 5.97 -3.21
N TYR A 5 -1.21 6.91 -3.71
CA TYR A 5 -0.74 8.19 -4.22
C TYR A 5 -1.90 9.18 -4.35
N LYS A 6 -1.56 10.45 -4.59
CA LYS A 6 -2.53 11.52 -4.81
C LYS A 6 -2.06 12.33 -6.03
N MET A 7 -2.75 12.19 -7.17
CA MET A 7 -2.33 12.79 -8.45
C MET A 7 -3.44 13.63 -9.08
N ASN A 8 -3.08 14.78 -9.62
CA ASN A 8 -3.95 15.57 -10.47
C ASN A 8 -3.83 15.10 -11.94
N TYR A 9 -4.71 14.25 -12.37
CA TYR A 9 -4.71 13.71 -13.73
C TYR A 9 -4.89 14.79 -14.82
N SER A 10 -5.50 15.95 -14.51
CA SER A 10 -5.65 17.03 -15.47
C SER A 10 -4.30 17.62 -15.88
N LYS A 11 -3.33 17.66 -14.96
CA LYS A 11 -1.95 18.09 -15.27
C LYS A 11 -1.26 17.10 -16.20
N MET A 12 -1.38 15.80 -15.92
CA MET A 12 -0.82 14.75 -16.77
C MET A 12 -1.49 14.74 -18.16
N LEU A 13 -2.82 14.93 -18.23
CA LEU A 13 -3.54 15.03 -19.49
C LEU A 13 -3.13 16.28 -20.30
N ALA A 14 -2.88 17.41 -19.65
CA ALA A 14 -2.39 18.61 -20.31
C ALA A 14 -1.00 18.36 -20.93
N ALA A 15 -0.09 17.71 -20.21
CA ALA A 15 1.22 17.32 -20.70
C ALA A 15 1.11 16.33 -21.89
N HIS A 16 0.23 15.34 -21.80
CA HIS A 16 -0.05 14.40 -22.90
C HIS A 16 -0.50 15.11 -24.17
N LYS A 17 -1.44 16.06 -24.06
CA LYS A 17 -1.92 16.85 -25.18
C LYS A 17 -0.83 17.78 -25.75
N ALA A 18 -0.07 18.44 -24.89
CA ALA A 18 1.01 19.35 -25.30
C ALA A 18 2.11 18.65 -26.09
N THR A 19 2.46 17.43 -25.70
CA THR A 19 3.45 16.61 -26.41
C THR A 19 2.88 15.90 -27.64
N ASN A 20 1.56 15.88 -27.81
CA ASN A 20 0.87 15.05 -28.82
C ASN A 20 1.34 13.59 -28.80
N ALA A 21 1.60 13.04 -27.61
CA ALA A 21 2.07 11.67 -27.42
C ALA A 21 0.96 10.66 -27.78
N ASP A 22 1.34 9.47 -28.20
CA ASP A 22 0.43 8.32 -28.36
C ASP A 22 0.19 7.66 -27.01
N CYS A 23 1.20 7.65 -26.12
CA CYS A 23 1.12 7.24 -24.75
C CYS A 23 1.95 8.17 -23.85
N THR A 24 1.43 8.52 -22.69
CA THR A 24 2.18 9.18 -21.61
C THR A 24 2.19 8.29 -20.39
N ILE A 25 3.35 8.04 -19.82
CA ILE A 25 3.56 7.19 -18.64
C ILE A 25 3.94 8.08 -17.48
N ALA A 26 3.21 8.00 -16.37
CA ALA A 26 3.63 8.65 -15.14
C ALA A 26 4.84 7.91 -14.55
N VAL A 27 5.85 8.68 -14.19
CA VAL A 27 7.10 8.18 -13.62
C VAL A 27 7.46 8.96 -12.36
N LEU A 28 8.19 8.32 -11.47
CA LEU A 28 8.86 8.98 -10.36
C LEU A 28 10.32 8.54 -10.33
N GLU A 29 11.16 9.35 -9.68
CA GLU A 29 12.55 8.97 -9.46
C GLU A 29 12.67 8.19 -8.14
N VAL A 30 13.21 6.98 -8.21
CA VAL A 30 13.46 6.11 -7.07
C VAL A 30 14.96 6.00 -6.80
N PRO A 31 15.39 5.62 -5.58
CA PRO A 31 16.78 5.24 -5.33
C PRO A 31 17.23 4.14 -6.29
N MET A 32 18.44 4.24 -6.83
CA MET A 32 18.98 3.31 -7.85
C MET A 32 19.00 1.85 -7.37
N ASP A 33 19.22 1.61 -6.08
CA ASP A 33 19.21 0.28 -5.45
C ASP A 33 17.80 -0.36 -5.45
N GLN A 34 16.75 0.46 -5.57
CA GLN A 34 15.37 -0.02 -5.63
C GLN A 34 14.83 -0.11 -7.06
N ALA A 35 15.50 0.52 -8.03
CA ALA A 35 15.01 0.64 -9.41
C ALA A 35 14.74 -0.72 -10.07
N SER A 36 15.50 -1.77 -9.73
CA SER A 36 15.31 -3.13 -10.27
C SER A 36 13.95 -3.78 -9.93
N ARG A 37 13.19 -3.19 -9.02
CA ARG A 37 11.86 -3.67 -8.62
C ARG A 37 10.75 -3.23 -9.58
N PHE A 38 11.01 -2.23 -10.42
CA PHE A 38 10.02 -1.53 -11.23
C PHE A 38 10.31 -1.64 -12.72
N GLY A 39 9.31 -1.33 -13.54
CA GLY A 39 9.54 -1.00 -14.94
C GLY A 39 10.29 0.33 -15.04
N ILE A 40 11.43 0.35 -15.70
CA ILE A 40 12.33 1.51 -15.81
C ILE A 40 12.23 2.13 -17.19
N LEU A 41 12.11 3.46 -17.21
CA LEU A 41 12.07 4.23 -18.44
C LEU A 41 13.39 4.95 -18.68
N ASN A 42 13.91 4.77 -19.88
CA ASN A 42 15.04 5.54 -20.40
C ASN A 42 14.52 6.61 -21.35
N THR A 43 14.81 7.88 -21.05
CA THR A 43 14.24 9.05 -21.75
C THR A 43 15.31 9.93 -22.34
N ASN A 44 14.97 10.58 -23.46
CA ASN A 44 15.71 11.73 -23.98
C ASN A 44 15.52 12.96 -23.06
N PRO A 45 16.33 14.02 -23.25
CA PRO A 45 16.19 15.26 -22.47
C PRO A 45 14.83 15.96 -22.63
N ASP A 46 14.11 15.73 -23.71
CA ASP A 46 12.76 16.25 -23.97
C ASP A 46 11.64 15.42 -23.33
N GLY A 47 11.99 14.36 -22.58
CA GLY A 47 11.05 13.47 -21.92
C GLY A 47 10.47 12.37 -22.82
N THR A 48 10.89 12.27 -24.10
CA THR A 48 10.48 11.16 -24.96
C THR A 48 11.15 9.87 -24.49
N ILE A 49 10.38 8.78 -24.44
CA ILE A 49 10.85 7.45 -24.01
C ILE A 49 11.44 6.75 -25.23
N TYR A 50 12.68 6.28 -25.13
CA TYR A 50 13.32 5.48 -26.17
C TYR A 50 13.49 4.01 -25.79
N GLU A 51 13.39 3.67 -24.49
CA GLU A 51 13.54 2.31 -24.01
C GLU A 51 12.72 2.12 -22.73
N PHE A 52 12.12 0.95 -22.59
CA PHE A 52 11.42 0.47 -21.39
C PHE A 52 11.98 -0.89 -21.00
N GLU A 53 12.36 -1.03 -19.73
CA GLU A 53 12.93 -2.28 -19.19
C GLU A 53 12.09 -2.75 -18.01
N GLU A 54 11.41 -3.90 -18.14
CA GLU A 54 10.63 -4.46 -17.04
C GLU A 54 11.53 -5.15 -16.02
N LYS A 55 11.63 -4.58 -14.82
CA LYS A 55 12.41 -5.10 -13.68
C LYS A 55 13.85 -5.50 -14.05
N PRO A 56 14.64 -4.58 -14.61
CA PRO A 56 15.99 -4.88 -15.07
C PRO A 56 16.91 -5.20 -13.90
N LYS A 57 17.78 -6.22 -14.06
CA LYS A 57 18.80 -6.53 -13.04
C LYS A 57 19.84 -5.40 -12.84
N LYS A 58 20.07 -4.61 -13.87
CA LYS A 58 20.99 -3.47 -13.87
C LYS A 58 20.32 -2.29 -14.57
N PRO A 59 19.51 -1.52 -13.83
CA PRO A 59 18.77 -0.38 -14.38
C PRO A 59 19.74 0.69 -14.90
N LYS A 60 19.44 1.28 -16.05
CA LYS A 60 20.20 2.39 -16.66
C LYS A 60 19.70 3.75 -16.16
N SER A 61 18.49 3.81 -15.60
CA SER A 61 17.83 5.00 -15.11
C SER A 61 17.12 4.69 -13.79
N ASN A 62 16.79 5.73 -13.05
CA ASN A 62 15.99 5.65 -11.83
C ASN A 62 14.53 6.10 -12.03
N LYS A 63 14.11 6.32 -13.28
CA LYS A 63 12.72 6.70 -13.60
C LYS A 63 11.83 5.47 -13.61
N ALA A 64 11.18 5.22 -12.48
CA ALA A 64 10.28 4.06 -12.30
C ALA A 64 8.88 4.38 -12.85
N SER A 65 8.31 3.46 -13.59
CA SER A 65 6.91 3.52 -14.01
C SER A 65 5.99 3.40 -12.80
N MET A 66 5.06 4.32 -12.68
CA MET A 66 4.00 4.25 -11.66
C MET A 66 2.85 3.31 -12.06
N GLY A 67 2.88 2.70 -13.24
CA GLY A 67 1.75 1.92 -13.75
C GLY A 67 0.52 2.76 -14.11
N ILE A 68 0.70 4.06 -14.34
CA ILE A 68 -0.36 5.02 -14.68
C ILE A 68 -0.10 5.55 -16.08
N TYR A 69 -1.08 5.40 -16.95
CA TYR A 69 -0.94 5.69 -18.38
C TYR A 69 -2.05 6.58 -18.89
N ILE A 70 -1.73 7.47 -19.84
CA ILE A 70 -2.71 8.15 -20.69
C ILE A 70 -2.38 7.79 -22.13
N PHE A 71 -3.37 7.28 -22.86
CA PHE A 71 -3.26 6.88 -24.27
C PHE A 71 -4.19 7.70 -25.16
N LYS A 72 -3.85 7.84 -26.42
CA LYS A 72 -4.87 8.10 -27.45
C LYS A 72 -5.78 6.86 -27.54
N ALA A 73 -7.09 7.04 -27.48
CA ALA A 73 -8.04 5.96 -27.37
C ALA A 73 -8.01 4.96 -28.55
N ASP A 74 -7.83 5.47 -29.76
CA ASP A 74 -7.71 4.67 -30.98
C ASP A 74 -6.42 3.83 -30.98
N VAL A 75 -5.32 4.41 -30.52
CA VAL A 75 -4.04 3.70 -30.37
C VAL A 75 -4.16 2.59 -29.33
N LEU A 76 -4.69 2.89 -28.15
CA LEU A 76 -4.88 1.88 -27.09
C LEU A 76 -5.74 0.73 -27.58
N LYS A 77 -6.90 1.04 -28.19
CA LYS A 77 -7.82 0.01 -28.72
C LYS A 77 -7.13 -0.91 -29.71
N LYS A 78 -6.35 -0.33 -30.65
CA LYS A 78 -5.59 -1.12 -31.62
C LYS A 78 -4.66 -2.11 -30.96
N TYR A 79 -3.78 -1.63 -30.06
CA TYR A 79 -2.76 -2.49 -29.43
C TYR A 79 -3.35 -3.53 -28.50
N LEU A 80 -4.42 -3.22 -27.76
CA LEU A 80 -5.11 -4.21 -26.94
C LEU A 80 -5.77 -5.30 -27.77
N THR A 81 -6.41 -4.95 -28.92
CA THR A 81 -7.04 -5.94 -29.80
C THR A 81 -5.99 -6.84 -30.45
N GLU A 82 -4.85 -6.29 -30.87
CA GLU A 82 -3.74 -7.07 -31.42
C GLU A 82 -3.11 -7.99 -30.39
N ASP A 83 -2.93 -7.53 -29.16
CA ASP A 83 -2.35 -8.29 -28.06
C ASP A 83 -3.27 -9.44 -27.59
N ASP A 84 -4.59 -9.19 -27.54
CA ASP A 84 -5.60 -10.19 -27.19
C ASP A 84 -5.67 -11.34 -28.22
N SER A 85 -5.30 -11.04 -29.48
CA SER A 85 -5.25 -12.01 -30.56
C SER A 85 -3.95 -12.80 -30.62
N ASP A 86 -2.95 -12.45 -29.83
CA ASP A 86 -1.64 -13.10 -29.76
C ASP A 86 -1.60 -14.11 -28.61
N GLU A 87 -1.76 -15.39 -28.94
CA GLU A 87 -1.72 -16.50 -27.96
C GLU A 87 -0.41 -16.58 -27.16
N SER A 88 0.67 -15.98 -27.65
CA SER A 88 1.96 -15.93 -26.95
C SER A 88 2.08 -14.78 -25.97
N SER A 89 1.15 -13.82 -25.99
CA SER A 89 1.15 -12.68 -25.10
C SER A 89 0.75 -13.07 -23.67
N SER A 90 1.37 -12.40 -22.70
CA SER A 90 0.97 -12.50 -21.30
C SER A 90 -0.07 -11.44 -20.91
N ASN A 91 -0.58 -10.66 -21.85
CA ASN A 91 -1.53 -9.54 -21.67
C ASN A 91 -1.06 -8.53 -20.62
N ASP A 92 0.23 -8.19 -20.66
CA ASP A 92 0.90 -7.32 -19.71
C ASP A 92 1.38 -6.03 -20.41
N PHE A 93 1.03 -4.86 -19.84
CA PHE A 93 1.43 -3.58 -20.41
C PHE A 93 2.94 -3.43 -20.52
N GLY A 94 3.68 -3.80 -19.47
CA GLY A 94 5.13 -3.64 -19.42
C GLY A 94 5.89 -4.63 -20.29
N LYS A 95 5.37 -5.86 -20.44
CA LYS A 95 6.05 -6.91 -21.21
C LYS A 95 5.65 -6.94 -22.69
N ASN A 96 4.39 -6.58 -22.99
CA ASN A 96 3.83 -6.75 -24.33
C ASN A 96 3.51 -5.40 -24.99
N ILE A 97 2.58 -4.62 -24.43
CA ILE A 97 2.02 -3.43 -25.08
C ILE A 97 3.08 -2.32 -25.26
N ILE A 98 3.77 -1.93 -24.19
CA ILE A 98 4.71 -0.80 -24.21
C ILE A 98 5.91 -1.08 -25.10
N PRO A 99 6.58 -2.25 -25.00
CA PRO A 99 7.68 -2.59 -25.90
C PRO A 99 7.26 -2.64 -27.36
N LYS A 100 6.08 -3.20 -27.68
CA LYS A 100 5.53 -3.23 -29.04
C LYS A 100 5.29 -1.83 -29.58
N MET A 101 4.68 -0.95 -28.79
CA MET A 101 4.45 0.45 -29.18
C MET A 101 5.77 1.20 -29.45
N LEU A 102 6.78 0.99 -28.63
CA LEU A 102 8.12 1.55 -28.85
C LEU A 102 8.75 1.02 -30.13
N GLY A 103 8.67 -0.29 -30.35
CA GLY A 103 9.16 -0.95 -31.58
C GLY A 103 8.49 -0.45 -32.85
N ASP A 104 7.20 -0.12 -32.79
CA ASP A 104 6.42 0.46 -33.88
C ASP A 104 6.64 1.98 -34.05
N GLY A 105 7.57 2.58 -33.30
CA GLY A 105 7.90 3.99 -33.40
C GLY A 105 6.81 4.93 -32.87
N LYS A 106 5.94 4.46 -31.97
CA LYS A 106 4.93 5.33 -31.34
C LYS A 106 5.57 6.35 -30.43
N LYS A 107 5.03 7.58 -30.45
CA LYS A 107 5.53 8.64 -29.59
C LYS A 107 5.09 8.42 -28.16
N MET A 108 6.02 8.06 -27.31
CA MET A 108 5.79 7.84 -25.88
C MET A 108 6.56 8.86 -25.06
N CYS A 109 5.92 9.45 -24.04
CA CYS A 109 6.51 10.47 -23.19
C CYS A 109 6.38 10.10 -21.71
N ALA A 110 7.40 10.46 -20.94
CA ALA A 110 7.37 10.35 -19.48
C ALA A 110 6.75 11.62 -18.88
N TYR A 111 5.88 11.47 -17.89
CA TYR A 111 5.38 12.54 -17.05
C TYR A 111 5.95 12.37 -15.65
N LEU A 112 6.88 13.25 -15.27
CA LEU A 112 7.47 13.19 -13.93
C LEU A 112 6.43 13.61 -12.90
N PHE A 113 6.12 12.68 -11.99
CA PHE A 113 5.24 12.91 -10.86
C PHE A 113 6.05 13.34 -9.64
N GLU A 114 5.59 14.39 -9.00
CA GLU A 114 6.11 14.87 -7.72
C GLU A 114 5.03 14.70 -6.67
N GLY A 115 5.33 13.95 -5.62
CA GLY A 115 4.41 13.67 -4.53
C GLY A 115 4.62 12.30 -3.91
N TYR A 116 3.81 12.01 -2.90
CA TYR A 116 3.84 10.69 -2.27
C TYR A 116 3.34 9.60 -3.22
N TRP A 117 4.12 8.56 -3.35
CA TRP A 117 3.73 7.33 -4.03
C TRP A 117 4.38 6.13 -3.33
N LYS A 118 3.60 5.09 -3.08
CA LYS A 118 4.08 3.84 -2.50
C LYS A 118 3.43 2.64 -3.16
N ASP A 119 4.25 1.68 -3.56
CA ASP A 119 3.80 0.36 -3.98
C ASP A 119 3.62 -0.51 -2.74
N VAL A 120 2.38 -0.92 -2.46
CA VAL A 120 2.02 -1.75 -1.30
C VAL A 120 1.87 -3.23 -1.66
N GLY A 121 2.64 -3.68 -2.63
CA GLY A 121 2.66 -5.07 -3.10
C GLY A 121 3.35 -6.07 -2.15
N THR A 122 3.85 -5.63 -0.99
CA THR A 122 4.42 -6.50 0.05
C THR A 122 3.85 -6.14 1.41
N ILE A 123 3.83 -7.11 2.34
CA ILE A 123 3.38 -6.89 3.73
C ILE A 123 4.13 -5.73 4.38
N LYS A 124 5.45 -5.70 4.21
CA LYS A 124 6.28 -4.61 4.75
C LYS A 124 5.88 -3.25 4.19
N SER A 125 5.70 -3.13 2.87
CA SER A 125 5.33 -1.85 2.26
C SER A 125 3.89 -1.42 2.60
N LEU A 126 2.98 -2.35 2.84
CA LEU A 126 1.64 -2.06 3.36
C LEU A 126 1.72 -1.50 4.80
N TRP A 127 2.48 -2.14 5.66
CA TRP A 127 2.72 -1.66 7.02
C TRP A 127 3.38 -0.27 7.01
N GLU A 128 4.47 -0.10 6.26
CA GLU A 128 5.15 1.20 6.13
C GLU A 128 4.25 2.31 5.61
N ALA A 129 3.37 2.02 4.64
CA ALA A 129 2.43 3.01 4.10
C ALA A 129 1.42 3.50 5.16
N ASN A 130 1.07 2.66 6.12
CA ASN A 130 0.26 3.07 7.27
C ASN A 130 1.08 3.91 8.26
N MET A 131 2.32 3.53 8.52
CA MET A 131 3.22 4.31 9.40
C MET A 131 3.56 5.68 8.82
N ASP A 132 3.64 5.81 7.49
CA ASP A 132 3.86 7.08 6.78
C ASP A 132 2.74 8.13 7.02
N LEU A 133 1.60 7.72 7.60
CA LEU A 133 0.49 8.60 7.99
C LEU A 133 0.69 9.25 9.36
N LEU A 134 1.63 8.75 10.16
CA LEU A 134 1.82 9.14 11.57
C LEU A 134 2.83 10.29 11.72
N GLY A 135 2.87 10.87 12.90
CA GLY A 135 3.77 11.96 13.25
C GLY A 135 3.23 13.35 12.92
N ASP A 136 3.97 14.37 13.35
CA ASP A 136 3.59 15.78 13.18
C ASP A 136 3.67 16.26 11.72
N ASN A 137 4.51 15.62 10.91
CA ASN A 137 4.69 15.91 9.49
C ASN A 137 4.66 14.61 8.69
N PRO A 138 3.47 14.01 8.50
CA PRO A 138 3.34 12.73 7.83
C PRO A 138 3.77 12.81 6.37
N ALA A 139 4.36 11.75 5.85
CA ALA A 139 4.76 11.68 4.44
C ALA A 139 3.55 11.75 3.50
N PHE A 140 2.38 11.33 3.97
CA PHE A 140 1.10 11.46 3.28
C PHE A 140 0.04 12.04 4.24
N ASP A 141 -0.35 13.30 4.00
CA ASP A 141 -1.30 14.02 4.84
C ASP A 141 -2.76 13.74 4.42
N LEU A 142 -3.50 13.05 5.29
CA LEU A 142 -4.94 12.82 5.12
C LEU A 142 -5.80 14.02 5.50
N TYR A 143 -5.24 15.00 6.24
CA TYR A 143 -5.96 16.18 6.72
C TYR A 143 -5.91 17.36 5.75
N ASP A 144 -5.27 17.21 4.57
CA ASP A 144 -5.28 18.23 3.52
C ASP A 144 -6.71 18.52 3.02
N ARG A 145 -7.28 19.62 3.53
CA ARG A 145 -8.64 20.06 3.17
C ARG A 145 -8.75 20.63 1.77
N SER A 146 -7.63 21.02 1.16
CA SER A 146 -7.61 21.55 -0.21
C SER A 146 -7.83 20.46 -1.25
N TRP A 147 -7.53 19.22 -0.88
CA TRP A 147 -7.65 18.05 -1.76
C TRP A 147 -8.10 16.81 -0.98
N ARG A 148 -9.38 16.77 -0.65
CA ARG A 148 -9.98 15.70 0.16
C ARG A 148 -9.99 14.36 -0.58
N ILE A 149 -9.74 13.29 0.17
CA ILE A 149 -9.96 11.92 -0.26
C ILE A 149 -11.40 11.52 0.12
N PHE A 150 -12.16 11.02 -0.85
CA PHE A 150 -13.53 10.55 -0.61
C PHE A 150 -13.53 9.03 -0.57
N TYR A 151 -14.21 8.47 0.39
CA TYR A 151 -14.40 7.03 0.54
C TYR A 151 -15.82 6.71 1.00
N ARG A 152 -16.20 5.45 0.95
CA ARG A 152 -17.51 5.00 1.44
C ARG A 152 -17.48 4.96 2.97
N HIS A 153 -18.23 5.83 3.61
CA HIS A 153 -18.42 5.82 5.06
C HIS A 153 -19.18 4.55 5.51
N SER A 154 -18.63 3.86 6.52
CA SER A 154 -19.40 2.97 7.36
C SER A 154 -20.03 3.84 8.44
N ALA A 155 -21.27 3.99 8.60
CA ALA A 155 -21.92 4.88 9.57
C ALA A 155 -21.64 4.45 11.04
N GLU A 156 -20.36 4.43 11.43
CA GLU A 156 -19.92 4.10 12.77
C GLU A 156 -20.02 5.32 13.70
N PRO A 157 -20.26 5.14 15.02
CA PRO A 157 -20.24 6.24 15.97
C PRO A 157 -18.80 6.78 16.14
N PRO A 158 -18.64 8.00 16.71
CA PRO A 158 -17.31 8.49 17.06
C PRO A 158 -16.52 7.51 17.91
N GLN A 159 -15.19 7.49 17.74
CA GLN A 159 -14.31 6.70 18.60
C GLN A 159 -14.48 7.10 20.09
N LYS A 160 -14.33 6.12 20.99
CA LYS A 160 -14.43 6.33 22.43
C LYS A 160 -13.15 5.92 23.14
N LEU A 161 -12.49 6.88 23.75
CA LEU A 161 -11.35 6.66 24.64
C LEU A 161 -11.85 6.59 26.07
N TYR A 162 -11.58 5.50 26.78
CA TYR A 162 -12.03 5.28 28.14
C TYR A 162 -11.01 5.77 29.17
N ALA A 163 -11.45 5.99 30.40
CA ALA A 163 -10.57 6.43 31.48
C ALA A 163 -9.40 5.44 31.67
N GLY A 164 -8.18 5.94 31.71
CA GLY A 164 -6.96 5.15 31.84
C GLY A 164 -6.39 4.62 30.52
N SER A 165 -7.06 4.81 29.39
CA SER A 165 -6.47 4.50 28.07
C SER A 165 -5.33 5.48 27.76
N VAL A 166 -4.33 4.98 27.02
CA VAL A 166 -3.21 5.77 26.50
C VAL A 166 -3.19 5.66 24.97
N VAL A 167 -3.28 6.80 24.29
CA VAL A 167 -3.17 6.87 22.83
C VAL A 167 -2.11 7.89 22.49
N GLU A 168 -1.04 7.45 21.81
CA GLU A 168 0.12 8.28 21.50
C GLU A 168 0.54 8.05 20.04
N ASN A 169 0.78 9.14 19.30
CA ASN A 169 1.23 9.15 17.90
C ASN A 169 0.49 8.11 17.02
N SER A 170 -0.84 8.05 17.10
CA SER A 170 -1.64 6.99 16.48
C SER A 170 -2.86 7.56 15.76
N MET A 171 -3.30 6.90 14.71
CA MET A 171 -4.59 7.16 14.07
C MET A 171 -5.63 6.16 14.59
N VAL A 172 -6.75 6.69 15.08
CA VAL A 172 -7.89 5.92 15.58
C VAL A 172 -9.14 6.41 14.88
N THR A 173 -9.80 5.55 14.12
CA THR A 173 -10.96 5.90 13.32
C THR A 173 -12.28 5.72 14.07
N GLU A 174 -13.40 6.00 13.40
CA GLU A 174 -14.75 5.92 13.97
C GLU A 174 -15.07 4.51 14.51
N GLY A 175 -15.95 4.43 15.49
CA GLY A 175 -16.40 3.16 16.09
C GLY A 175 -15.40 2.51 17.04
N CYS A 176 -14.14 2.94 17.07
CA CYS A 176 -13.14 2.36 17.96
C CYS A 176 -13.47 2.55 19.43
N LYS A 177 -13.16 1.54 20.26
CA LYS A 177 -13.30 1.55 21.71
C LYS A 177 -11.97 1.22 22.36
N ILE A 178 -11.30 2.21 22.97
CA ILE A 178 -9.95 2.04 23.49
C ILE A 178 -9.97 2.13 25.01
N HIS A 179 -9.69 1.02 25.69
CA HIS A 179 -9.47 0.90 27.12
C HIS A 179 -7.99 0.70 27.48
N GLY A 180 -7.19 0.19 26.54
CA GLY A 180 -5.78 -0.14 26.71
C GLY A 180 -4.82 0.94 26.21
N THR A 181 -3.65 0.51 25.77
CA THR A 181 -2.56 1.37 25.26
C THR A 181 -2.40 1.18 23.75
N VAL A 182 -2.35 2.29 23.00
CA VAL A 182 -2.11 2.32 21.55
C VAL A 182 -1.01 3.33 21.27
N LYS A 183 0.10 2.89 20.68
CA LYS A 183 1.24 3.74 20.33
C LYS A 183 1.73 3.47 18.92
N ASP A 184 2.08 4.54 18.20
CA ASP A 184 2.66 4.47 16.85
C ASP A 184 1.89 3.50 15.94
N SER A 185 0.55 3.55 15.97
CA SER A 185 -0.30 2.54 15.35
C SER A 185 -1.47 3.16 14.59
N VAL A 186 -2.00 2.40 13.63
CA VAL A 186 -3.18 2.79 12.85
C VAL A 186 -4.30 1.78 13.11
N LEU A 187 -5.42 2.26 13.64
CA LEU A 187 -6.61 1.47 13.94
C LEU A 187 -7.75 1.87 13.02
N SER A 188 -8.24 0.92 12.25
CA SER A 188 -9.41 1.08 11.38
C SER A 188 -10.72 1.05 12.17
N GLU A 189 -11.84 1.21 11.48
CA GLU A 189 -13.18 1.37 12.06
C GLU A 189 -13.57 0.22 12.97
N GLY A 190 -14.19 0.55 14.11
CA GLY A 190 -14.79 -0.43 15.00
C GLY A 190 -13.83 -1.30 15.79
N VAL A 191 -12.54 -1.00 15.78
CA VAL A 191 -11.54 -1.77 16.56
C VAL A 191 -11.78 -1.59 18.05
N ILE A 192 -11.65 -2.70 18.78
CA ILE A 192 -11.75 -2.73 20.25
C ILE A 192 -10.38 -3.10 20.83
N VAL A 193 -9.87 -2.27 21.74
CA VAL A 193 -8.66 -2.56 22.53
C VAL A 193 -9.06 -2.55 24.00
N GLU A 194 -9.08 -3.74 24.63
CA GLU A 194 -9.53 -3.90 26.01
C GLU A 194 -8.51 -3.42 27.06
N ALA A 195 -8.93 -3.38 28.30
CA ALA A 195 -8.12 -2.95 29.42
C ALA A 195 -6.86 -3.83 29.59
N GLY A 196 -5.70 -3.19 29.78
CA GLY A 196 -4.41 -3.88 29.89
C GLY A 196 -3.83 -4.35 28.55
N ALA A 197 -4.60 -4.31 27.47
CA ALA A 197 -4.07 -4.62 26.15
C ALA A 197 -3.13 -3.51 25.65
N THR A 198 -2.14 -3.89 24.83
CA THR A 198 -1.12 -2.97 24.28
C THR A 198 -0.96 -3.22 22.79
N VAL A 199 -1.04 -2.15 21.99
CA VAL A 199 -0.83 -2.17 20.54
C VAL A 199 0.26 -1.16 20.21
N ILE A 200 1.38 -1.63 19.61
CA ILE A 200 2.55 -0.80 19.31
C ILE A 200 3.03 -1.07 17.87
N ASN A 201 3.36 0.01 17.13
CA ASN A 201 3.89 -0.07 15.76
C ASN A 201 3.09 -1.04 14.87
N SER A 202 1.76 -1.01 14.99
CA SER A 202 0.91 -2.01 14.37
C SER A 202 -0.23 -1.39 13.57
N VAL A 203 -0.74 -2.16 12.63
CA VAL A 203 -1.94 -1.85 11.85
C VAL A 203 -3.03 -2.82 12.27
N VAL A 204 -4.14 -2.29 12.78
CA VAL A 204 -5.28 -3.11 13.20
C VAL A 204 -6.47 -2.76 12.31
N MET A 205 -6.91 -3.72 11.53
CA MET A 205 -7.95 -3.51 10.52
C MET A 205 -9.34 -3.61 11.14
N ARG A 206 -10.33 -3.28 10.33
CA ARG A 206 -11.73 -3.09 10.71
C ARG A 206 -12.28 -4.21 11.59
N GLY A 207 -12.95 -3.83 12.68
CA GLY A 207 -13.69 -4.76 13.53
C GLY A 207 -12.84 -5.73 14.34
N ALA A 208 -11.51 -5.65 14.25
CA ALA A 208 -10.64 -6.50 15.05
C ALA A 208 -10.77 -6.20 16.55
N HIS A 209 -10.59 -7.22 17.36
CA HIS A 209 -10.76 -7.15 18.81
C HIS A 209 -9.51 -7.64 19.53
N ILE A 210 -8.85 -6.77 20.26
CA ILE A 210 -7.68 -7.06 21.08
C ILE A 210 -8.14 -7.20 22.53
N CYS A 211 -8.20 -8.45 23.02
CA CYS A 211 -8.70 -8.77 24.35
C CYS A 211 -7.77 -8.33 25.47
N SER A 212 -8.27 -8.36 26.70
CA SER A 212 -7.58 -7.90 27.90
C SER A 212 -6.17 -8.48 28.04
N GLY A 213 -5.21 -7.63 28.33
CA GLY A 213 -3.81 -8.03 28.58
C GLY A 213 -3.05 -8.53 27.34
N ALA A 214 -3.66 -8.60 26.17
CA ALA A 214 -2.97 -9.00 24.95
C ALA A 214 -1.96 -7.92 24.48
N THR A 215 -0.87 -8.36 23.87
CA THR A 215 0.17 -7.48 23.32
C THR A 215 0.30 -7.72 21.82
N VAL A 216 0.24 -6.65 21.02
CA VAL A 216 0.38 -6.66 19.56
C VAL A 216 1.49 -5.69 19.17
N GLU A 217 2.57 -6.18 18.58
CA GLU A 217 3.73 -5.39 18.24
C GLU A 217 4.22 -5.68 16.82
N TYR A 218 4.55 -4.64 16.05
CA TYR A 218 5.05 -4.76 14.66
C TYR A 218 4.23 -5.76 13.82
N SER A 219 2.90 -5.60 13.87
CA SER A 219 1.97 -6.56 13.31
C SER A 219 0.91 -5.89 12.44
N ILE A 220 0.31 -6.69 11.58
CA ILE A 220 -0.95 -6.39 10.89
C ILE A 220 -1.97 -7.39 11.39
N ILE A 221 -3.02 -6.92 12.04
CA ILE A 221 -4.19 -7.72 12.42
C ILE A 221 -5.30 -7.41 11.43
N ASP A 222 -5.68 -8.40 10.65
CA ASP A 222 -6.68 -8.22 9.60
C ASP A 222 -8.10 -8.16 10.18
N GLN A 223 -9.06 -7.86 9.32
CA GLN A 223 -10.43 -7.52 9.71
C GLN A 223 -11.12 -8.64 10.50
N ASN A 224 -11.96 -8.22 11.45
CA ASN A 224 -12.81 -9.09 12.27
C ASN A 224 -12.06 -10.17 13.06
N SER A 225 -10.74 -10.09 13.18
CA SER A 225 -9.95 -11.06 13.95
C SER A 225 -9.96 -10.73 15.43
N VAL A 226 -9.94 -11.76 16.26
CA VAL A 226 -9.93 -11.66 17.72
C VAL A 226 -8.58 -12.14 18.25
N ILE A 227 -7.88 -11.28 18.99
CA ILE A 227 -6.65 -11.64 19.70
C ILE A 227 -7.00 -11.94 21.14
N GLY A 228 -6.87 -13.21 21.54
CA GLY A 228 -7.30 -13.71 22.84
C GLY A 228 -6.60 -13.08 24.03
N GLU A 229 -7.20 -13.21 25.20
CA GLU A 229 -6.71 -12.65 26.46
C GLU A 229 -5.25 -13.06 26.74
N GLY A 230 -4.38 -12.09 27.04
CA GLY A 230 -2.97 -12.34 27.35
C GLY A 230 -2.12 -12.86 26.18
N ALA A 231 -2.62 -12.92 24.96
CA ALA A 231 -1.85 -13.38 23.81
C ALA A 231 -0.75 -12.35 23.44
N HIS A 232 0.36 -12.83 22.89
CA HIS A 232 1.48 -12.03 22.42
C HIS A 232 1.68 -12.23 20.93
N ILE A 233 1.48 -11.18 20.15
CA ILE A 233 1.57 -11.18 18.69
C ILE A 233 2.69 -10.26 18.23
N GLY A 234 3.68 -10.83 17.55
CA GLY A 234 4.86 -10.09 17.11
C GLY A 234 5.83 -9.79 18.24
N ALA A 235 6.77 -8.88 18.02
CA ALA A 235 7.72 -8.41 19.04
C ALA A 235 8.41 -7.11 18.61
N CYS A 236 8.73 -6.23 19.55
CA CYS A 236 9.59 -5.06 19.33
C CYS A 236 11.04 -5.42 19.00
N ASN A 237 11.51 -6.59 19.46
CA ASN A 237 12.88 -7.05 19.30
C ASN A 237 12.99 -8.03 18.13
N GLY A 238 13.99 -7.87 17.29
CA GLY A 238 14.25 -8.78 16.19
C GLY A 238 14.48 -8.04 14.88
N SER A 239 15.19 -8.69 13.98
CA SER A 239 15.73 -8.00 12.81
C SER A 239 14.71 -7.80 11.71
N ASP A 240 13.74 -8.70 11.52
CA ASP A 240 12.93 -8.62 10.31
C ASP A 240 11.55 -9.26 10.43
N GLY A 241 10.62 -8.64 9.70
CA GLY A 241 9.30 -9.15 9.44
C GLY A 241 8.19 -8.41 10.20
N ILE A 242 7.07 -8.30 9.54
CA ILE A 242 5.80 -7.87 10.13
C ILE A 242 4.97 -9.12 10.34
N THR A 243 4.49 -9.33 11.56
CA THR A 243 3.59 -10.46 11.87
C THR A 243 2.20 -10.17 11.29
N VAL A 244 1.58 -11.16 10.71
CA VAL A 244 0.26 -11.02 10.10
C VAL A 244 -0.70 -12.05 10.70
N ILE A 245 -1.84 -11.58 11.16
CA ILE A 245 -3.00 -12.42 11.48
C ILE A 245 -4.05 -12.15 10.41
N ALA A 246 -4.43 -13.18 9.66
CA ALA A 246 -5.43 -13.06 8.61
C ALA A 246 -6.83 -12.77 9.15
N GLU A 247 -7.75 -12.41 8.26
CA GLU A 247 -9.11 -12.03 8.59
C GLU A 247 -9.90 -13.15 9.29
N GLU A 248 -10.83 -12.74 10.18
CA GLU A 248 -11.80 -13.62 10.83
C GLU A 248 -11.20 -14.72 11.73
N LEU A 249 -9.91 -14.65 12.07
CA LEU A 249 -9.27 -15.60 12.99
C LEU A 249 -9.53 -15.28 14.45
N ASN A 250 -9.75 -16.31 15.25
CA ASN A 250 -9.91 -16.24 16.70
C ASN A 250 -8.68 -16.85 17.41
N ILE A 251 -7.67 -16.02 17.66
CA ILE A 251 -6.45 -16.45 18.36
C ILE A 251 -6.78 -16.72 19.82
N LYS A 252 -6.41 -17.91 20.29
CA LYS A 252 -6.70 -18.37 21.66
C LYS A 252 -5.96 -17.54 22.72
N PRO A 253 -6.49 -17.53 23.97
CA PRO A 253 -5.81 -16.88 25.09
C PRO A 253 -4.38 -17.40 25.30
N ASN A 254 -3.47 -16.47 25.68
CA ASN A 254 -2.05 -16.73 25.96
C ASN A 254 -1.27 -17.35 24.78
N ALA A 255 -1.79 -17.29 23.56
CA ALA A 255 -1.03 -17.69 22.37
C ALA A 255 0.19 -16.80 22.20
N VAL A 256 1.30 -17.37 21.74
CA VAL A 256 2.53 -16.62 21.41
C VAL A 256 2.85 -16.85 19.94
N ILE A 257 2.77 -15.79 19.17
CA ILE A 257 3.08 -15.76 17.74
C ILE A 257 4.26 -14.83 17.54
N GLY A 258 5.35 -15.36 17.01
CA GLY A 258 6.61 -14.66 16.88
C GLY A 258 6.57 -13.58 15.79
N ARG A 259 7.63 -12.76 15.77
CA ARG A 259 7.79 -11.71 14.78
C ARG A 259 7.98 -12.29 13.37
N GLY A 260 7.28 -11.72 12.39
CA GLY A 260 7.36 -12.11 10.99
C GLY A 260 6.60 -13.38 10.64
N GLU A 261 5.89 -14.00 11.60
CA GLU A 261 5.00 -15.10 11.32
C GLU A 261 3.73 -14.61 10.60
N MET A 262 3.22 -15.43 9.71
CA MET A 262 1.97 -15.16 8.97
C MET A 262 0.99 -16.29 9.28
N ILE A 263 -0.09 -15.96 9.98
CA ILE A 263 -1.10 -16.92 10.39
C ILE A 263 -2.36 -16.72 9.56
N ASP A 264 -2.77 -17.77 8.88
CA ASP A 264 -3.98 -17.86 8.06
C ASP A 264 -4.74 -19.16 8.37
N ASP A 265 -5.90 -19.37 7.75
CA ASP A 265 -6.73 -20.57 7.94
C ASP A 265 -5.98 -21.89 7.71
N ALA A 266 -4.96 -21.89 6.87
CA ALA A 266 -4.22 -23.09 6.52
C ALA A 266 -3.22 -23.51 7.61
N ASN A 267 -2.70 -22.54 8.39
CA ASN A 267 -1.65 -22.79 9.39
C ASN A 267 -2.02 -22.35 10.83
N ALA A 268 -3.22 -21.80 11.04
CA ALA A 268 -3.67 -21.32 12.35
C ALA A 268 -3.79 -22.42 13.42
N GLY A 269 -3.96 -23.66 13.05
CA GLY A 269 -4.18 -24.86 13.83
C GLY A 269 -4.02 -24.77 15.36
N ASP A 270 -2.77 -24.68 15.84
CA ASP A 270 -2.47 -24.62 17.28
C ASP A 270 -2.75 -23.25 17.93
N TYR A 271 -3.02 -22.20 17.15
CA TYR A 271 -3.22 -20.83 17.63
C TYR A 271 -4.69 -20.42 17.74
N ILE A 272 -5.63 -21.15 17.14
CA ILE A 272 -7.07 -20.87 17.19
C ILE A 272 -7.81 -21.80 18.13
N ASN A 273 -9.04 -21.38 18.55
CA ASN A 273 -9.94 -22.18 19.41
C ASN A 273 -10.67 -23.27 18.61
#